data_b1cc91ed733cc6ac62e649cbada083f2
#
_entry.id   b1cc91ed733cc6ac62e649cbada083f2
#
_cell.length_a   1.000
_cell.length_b   1.000
_cell.length_c   1.000
_cell.angle_alpha   90.00
_cell.angle_beta   90.00
_cell.angle_gamma   90.00
#
_symmetry.space_group_name_H-M   'P 1'
#
loop_
_entity.id
_entity.type
_entity.pdbx_description
1 polymer ?
#
loop_
_entity_poly.entity_id
_entity_poly.type
_entity_poly.pdbx_seq_one_letter_code
_entity_poly.pdbx_strand_id
1 'polypeptide(L)'
;MPLETDLYTFSTSSFSYLQAYNYVRLASGTGTGNGPMISFHDGFAGAPEWAGFLPGADRIALDLHPYLCFGTQTSSPMSALVTDPCTTWASGINTSMSAFGLTAAGEFSNAINDCGLYVNGVGLGTRYEGTYTGTWPVIGSCTPWEDYTTWNQSLKDSTKQLALASMDALQVRPFLLIHMKRHVNCPL
;
A
#
# COMPACT_ATOMS: atom_id res chain seq x y z
N MET A 1 -11.25 34.14 -5.98
CA MET A 1 -11.35 33.62 -7.35
C MET A 1 -11.84 32.20 -7.20
N PRO A 2 -13.05 31.84 -7.65
CA PRO A 2 -13.47 30.43 -7.60
C PRO A 2 -12.65 29.66 -8.61
N LEU A 3 -12.00 28.57 -8.16
CA LEU A 3 -11.35 27.61 -9.04
C LEU A 3 -12.45 26.97 -9.89
N GLU A 4 -12.38 27.17 -11.19
CA GLU A 4 -13.23 26.51 -12.17
C GLU A 4 -13.16 25.01 -11.95
N THR A 5 -14.31 24.42 -11.86
CA THR A 5 -14.55 22.99 -11.81
C THR A 5 -14.20 22.36 -13.15
N ASP A 6 -12.92 22.18 -13.41
CA ASP A 6 -12.51 21.25 -14.45
C ASP A 6 -12.91 19.83 -13.99
N LEU A 7 -13.74 19.24 -14.81
CA LEU A 7 -14.40 17.96 -14.70
C LEU A 7 -13.41 16.79 -14.55
N TYR A 8 -12.75 16.72 -13.41
CA TYR A 8 -12.27 15.45 -12.94
C TYR A 8 -13.47 14.73 -12.31
N THR A 9 -13.81 13.58 -12.81
CA THR A 9 -14.69 12.61 -12.15
C THR A 9 -14.02 12.14 -10.87
N PHE A 10 -13.84 13.07 -9.93
CA PHE A 10 -13.33 12.74 -8.62
C PHE A 10 -14.34 11.82 -7.93
N SER A 11 -13.83 10.72 -7.42
CA SER A 11 -14.59 9.85 -6.56
C SER A 11 -15.15 10.67 -5.37
N THR A 12 -16.19 10.16 -4.75
CA THR A 12 -16.77 10.75 -3.52
C THR A 12 -15.70 11.06 -2.46
N SER A 13 -14.63 10.27 -2.43
CA SER A 13 -13.48 10.45 -1.53
C SER A 13 -12.72 11.75 -1.77
N SER A 14 -12.45 12.11 -3.03
CA SER A 14 -11.73 13.36 -3.37
C SER A 14 -12.46 14.60 -2.91
N PHE A 15 -13.79 14.61 -3.06
CA PHE A 15 -14.62 15.71 -2.59
C PHE A 15 -14.59 15.84 -1.06
N SER A 16 -14.67 14.71 -0.35
CA SER A 16 -14.60 14.69 1.12
C SER A 16 -13.23 15.17 1.61
N TYR A 17 -12.15 14.77 0.95
CA TYR A 17 -10.80 15.19 1.31
C TYR A 17 -10.54 16.66 1.04
N LEU A 18 -11.08 17.21 -0.06
CA LEU A 18 -11.04 18.65 -0.31
C LEU A 18 -11.74 19.44 0.79
N GLN A 19 -12.93 18.99 1.20
CA GLN A 19 -13.65 19.62 2.29
C GLN A 19 -12.87 19.54 3.61
N ALA A 20 -12.35 18.36 3.96
CA ALA A 20 -11.56 18.16 5.17
C ALA A 20 -10.34 19.09 5.19
N TYR A 21 -9.60 19.17 4.09
CA TYR A 21 -8.48 20.10 3.94
C TYR A 21 -8.91 21.54 4.19
N ASN A 22 -9.97 21.99 3.53
CA ASN A 22 -10.45 23.36 3.66
C ASN A 22 -10.86 23.69 5.11
N TYR A 23 -11.60 22.81 5.79
CA TYR A 23 -12.00 23.02 7.19
C TYR A 23 -10.81 23.08 8.13
N VAL A 24 -9.85 22.17 7.98
CA VAL A 24 -8.65 22.16 8.82
C VAL A 24 -7.85 23.45 8.60
N ARG A 25 -7.65 23.89 7.36
CA ARG A 25 -6.86 25.09 7.05
C ARG A 25 -7.61 26.39 7.39
N LEU A 26 -8.93 26.39 7.29
CA LEU A 26 -9.73 27.53 7.77
C LEU A 26 -9.59 27.71 9.29
N ALA A 27 -9.58 26.60 10.04
CA ALA A 27 -9.48 26.64 11.49
C ALA A 27 -8.05 26.92 12.00
N SER A 28 -7.02 26.38 11.33
CA SER A 28 -5.65 26.40 11.82
C SER A 28 -4.69 27.30 11.03
N GLY A 29 -5.10 27.79 9.87
CA GLY A 29 -4.23 28.51 8.93
C GLY A 29 -3.31 27.60 8.13
N THR A 30 -2.54 28.23 7.24
CA THR A 30 -1.53 27.60 6.38
C THR A 30 -0.13 28.07 6.77
N GLY A 31 0.90 27.41 6.23
CA GLY A 31 2.30 27.76 6.46
C GLY A 31 2.94 27.03 7.63
N THR A 32 4.26 27.18 7.75
CA THR A 32 5.05 26.49 8.75
C THR A 32 4.58 26.79 10.17
N GLY A 33 4.35 25.75 10.97
CA GLY A 33 3.91 25.85 12.35
C GLY A 33 2.40 25.98 12.55
N ASN A 34 1.59 26.13 11.49
CA ASN A 34 0.15 26.30 11.58
C ASN A 34 -0.60 25.00 11.28
N GLY A 35 -1.22 24.42 12.32
CA GLY A 35 -2.07 23.25 12.22
C GLY A 35 -1.35 21.93 11.91
N PRO A 36 -2.08 20.83 11.81
CA PRO A 36 -1.52 19.48 11.61
C PRO A 36 -1.14 19.20 10.15
N MET A 37 -0.34 18.17 9.94
CA MET A 37 -0.27 17.48 8.65
C MET A 37 -1.59 16.74 8.42
N ILE A 38 -2.04 16.71 7.17
CA ILE A 38 -3.25 16.00 6.78
C ILE A 38 -2.83 14.83 5.88
N SER A 39 -3.16 13.60 6.27
CA SER A 39 -2.94 12.41 5.48
C SER A 39 -4.26 11.97 4.84
N PHE A 40 -4.22 11.70 3.54
CA PHE A 40 -5.35 11.18 2.77
C PHE A 40 -5.06 9.76 2.36
N HIS A 41 -5.96 8.84 2.69
CA HIS A 41 -5.88 7.47 2.18
C HIS A 41 -6.22 7.46 0.67
N ASP A 42 -5.49 6.67 -0.12
CA ASP A 42 -5.66 6.62 -1.58
C ASP A 42 -6.97 5.95 -2.03
N GLY A 43 -7.72 5.36 -1.12
CA GLY A 43 -8.97 4.66 -1.42
C GLY A 43 -8.78 3.40 -2.26
N PHE A 44 -7.57 2.83 -2.26
CA PHE A 44 -7.16 1.71 -3.12
C PHE A 44 -7.24 2.02 -4.63
N ALA A 45 -7.34 3.29 -4.99
CA ALA A 45 -7.32 3.73 -6.39
C ALA A 45 -5.89 3.68 -6.99
N GLY A 46 -4.89 3.71 -6.11
CA GLY A 46 -3.47 3.75 -6.49
C GLY A 46 -2.92 5.17 -6.61
N ALA A 47 -1.64 5.30 -6.35
CA ALA A 47 -0.95 6.59 -6.31
C ALA A 47 -1.11 7.45 -7.57
N PRO A 48 -1.12 6.91 -8.82
CA PRO A 48 -1.27 7.71 -10.03
C PRO A 48 -2.57 8.50 -10.12
N GLU A 49 -3.66 7.98 -9.54
CA GLU A 49 -4.98 8.62 -9.57
C GLU A 49 -5.02 9.95 -8.79
N TRP A 50 -4.06 10.14 -7.88
CA TRP A 50 -3.96 11.33 -7.04
C TRP A 50 -2.99 12.39 -7.59
N ALA A 51 -2.37 12.14 -8.74
CA ALA A 51 -1.48 13.10 -9.38
C ALA A 51 -2.21 14.42 -9.63
N GLY A 52 -1.63 15.53 -9.13
CA GLY A 52 -2.24 16.85 -9.27
C GLY A 52 -3.44 17.12 -8.34
N PHE A 53 -3.79 16.23 -7.42
CA PHE A 53 -4.80 16.52 -6.41
C PHE A 53 -4.26 17.56 -5.41
N LEU A 54 -5.04 18.63 -5.15
CA LEU A 54 -4.66 19.74 -4.28
C LEU A 54 -3.27 20.32 -4.57
N PRO A 55 -2.98 20.77 -5.80
CA PRO A 55 -1.64 21.21 -6.18
C PRO A 55 -1.18 22.38 -5.33
N GLY A 56 0.01 22.28 -4.77
CA GLY A 56 0.57 23.31 -3.88
C GLY A 56 -0.07 23.38 -2.49
N ALA A 57 -0.91 22.43 -2.12
CA ALA A 57 -1.50 22.37 -0.79
C ALA A 57 -0.44 22.21 0.29
N ASP A 58 -0.67 22.86 1.42
CA ASP A 58 0.25 22.88 2.55
C ASP A 58 0.12 21.63 3.42
N ARG A 59 1.24 20.96 3.68
CA ARG A 59 1.37 19.84 4.63
C ARG A 59 0.31 18.75 4.46
N ILE A 60 0.26 18.20 3.25
CA ILE A 60 -0.52 17.02 2.93
C ILE A 60 0.38 15.81 2.68
N ALA A 61 -0.14 14.62 2.90
CA ALA A 61 0.48 13.36 2.56
C ALA A 61 -0.55 12.42 1.93
N LEU A 62 -0.13 11.66 0.93
CA LEU A 62 -0.90 10.54 0.42
C LEU A 62 -0.50 9.28 1.17
N ASP A 63 -1.50 8.58 1.70
CA ASP A 63 -1.35 7.35 2.45
C ASP A 63 -1.80 6.16 1.61
N LEU A 64 -0.89 5.25 1.32
CA LEU A 64 -1.12 4.06 0.52
C LEU A 64 -1.15 2.82 1.42
N HIS A 65 -2.01 1.87 1.09
CA HIS A 65 -2.11 0.56 1.74
C HIS A 65 -1.91 -0.56 0.72
N PRO A 66 -0.67 -0.80 0.25
CA PRO A 66 -0.40 -1.79 -0.79
C PRO A 66 -0.33 -3.21 -0.23
N TYR A 67 -1.01 -4.13 -0.92
CA TYR A 67 -1.04 -5.55 -0.57
C TYR A 67 -0.87 -6.43 -1.82
N LEU A 68 -0.17 -7.55 -1.65
CA LEU A 68 -0.08 -8.59 -2.67
C LEU A 68 -1.22 -9.63 -2.52
N CYS A 69 -1.68 -9.86 -1.29
CA CYS A 69 -2.63 -10.94 -0.96
C CYS A 69 -4.02 -10.77 -1.56
N PHE A 70 -4.44 -9.58 -1.93
CA PHE A 70 -5.75 -9.32 -2.54
C PHE A 70 -5.75 -9.38 -4.07
N GLY A 71 -4.58 -9.50 -4.68
CA GLY A 71 -4.41 -9.63 -6.12
C GLY A 71 -4.70 -11.04 -6.63
N THR A 72 -4.17 -11.34 -7.82
CA THR A 72 -4.25 -12.67 -8.42
C THR A 72 -3.51 -13.67 -7.57
N GLN A 73 -4.22 -14.70 -7.12
CA GLN A 73 -3.62 -15.78 -6.33
C GLN A 73 -2.70 -16.63 -7.21
N THR A 74 -1.59 -17.08 -6.66
CA THR A 74 -0.58 -17.87 -7.40
C THR A 74 -0.08 -19.04 -6.57
N SER A 75 0.29 -20.14 -7.25
CA SER A 75 1.00 -21.27 -6.67
C SER A 75 2.53 -21.09 -6.69
N SER A 76 3.02 -19.95 -7.16
CA SER A 76 4.47 -19.68 -7.17
C SER A 76 5.05 -19.75 -5.76
N PRO A 77 6.24 -20.32 -5.59
CA PRO A 77 6.88 -20.34 -4.28
C PRO A 77 7.22 -18.90 -3.84
N MET A 78 7.23 -18.65 -2.54
CA MET A 78 7.54 -17.34 -1.95
C MET A 78 8.87 -16.79 -2.51
N SER A 79 9.86 -17.65 -2.75
CA SER A 79 11.17 -17.24 -3.31
C SER A 79 11.10 -16.60 -4.70
N ALA A 80 10.07 -16.89 -5.48
CA ALA A 80 9.85 -16.28 -6.79
C ALA A 80 9.16 -14.90 -6.70
N LEU A 81 8.54 -14.58 -5.56
CA LEU A 81 7.74 -13.37 -5.35
C LEU A 81 8.49 -12.29 -4.55
N VAL A 82 9.73 -12.58 -4.12
CA VAL A 82 10.49 -11.68 -3.23
C VAL A 82 10.79 -10.31 -3.84
N THR A 83 10.73 -10.17 -5.16
CA THR A 83 10.94 -8.90 -5.86
C THR A 83 9.65 -8.21 -6.32
N ASP A 84 8.49 -8.83 -6.12
CA ASP A 84 7.21 -8.28 -6.55
C ASP A 84 6.92 -6.87 -6.01
N PRO A 85 7.24 -6.53 -4.76
CA PRO A 85 7.09 -5.16 -4.28
C PRO A 85 7.87 -4.14 -5.11
N CYS A 86 9.08 -4.49 -5.55
CA CYS A 86 9.90 -3.59 -6.36
C CYS A 86 9.27 -3.34 -7.74
N THR A 87 8.71 -4.38 -8.35
CA THR A 87 8.11 -4.27 -9.68
C THR A 87 6.72 -3.66 -9.68
N THR A 88 5.97 -3.87 -8.60
CA THR A 88 4.56 -3.42 -8.52
C THR A 88 4.40 -2.05 -7.85
N TRP A 89 5.23 -1.71 -6.84
CA TRP A 89 4.99 -0.52 -6.02
C TRP A 89 6.00 0.61 -6.22
N ALA A 90 7.30 0.28 -6.43
CA ALA A 90 8.36 1.29 -6.39
C ALA A 90 8.15 2.41 -7.41
N SER A 91 7.80 2.08 -8.66
CA SER A 91 7.57 3.08 -9.71
C SER A 91 6.40 4.00 -9.39
N GLY A 92 5.29 3.44 -8.87
CA GLY A 92 4.11 4.22 -8.47
C GLY A 92 4.42 5.19 -7.33
N ILE A 93 5.17 4.74 -6.31
CA ILE A 93 5.62 5.59 -5.20
C ILE A 93 6.51 6.73 -5.69
N ASN A 94 7.52 6.44 -6.52
CA ASN A 94 8.42 7.46 -7.07
C ASN A 94 7.68 8.51 -7.90
N THR A 95 6.75 8.07 -8.75
CA THR A 95 5.91 8.95 -9.54
C THR A 95 5.04 9.83 -8.65
N SER A 96 4.41 9.26 -7.63
CA SER A 96 3.57 9.99 -6.69
C SER A 96 4.36 11.04 -5.91
N MET A 97 5.55 10.70 -5.43
CA MET A 97 6.41 11.66 -4.71
C MET A 97 6.77 12.87 -5.58
N SER A 98 6.82 12.71 -6.89
CA SER A 98 7.08 13.80 -7.84
C SER A 98 5.81 14.56 -8.25
N ALA A 99 4.69 13.86 -8.43
CA ALA A 99 3.45 14.42 -9.00
C ALA A 99 2.45 14.91 -7.95
N PHE A 100 2.41 14.26 -6.78
CA PHE A 100 1.55 14.66 -5.65
C PHE A 100 2.37 15.36 -4.56
N GLY A 101 3.46 14.76 -4.13
CA GLY A 101 4.30 15.22 -3.03
C GLY A 101 4.57 14.10 -2.03
N LEU A 102 4.51 14.41 -0.73
CA LEU A 102 4.78 13.42 0.31
C LEU A 102 3.82 12.23 0.17
N THR A 103 4.38 11.06 -0.13
CA THR A 103 3.66 9.80 -0.25
C THR A 103 4.26 8.81 0.73
N ALA A 104 3.42 8.13 1.50
CA ALA A 104 3.81 7.15 2.50
C ALA A 104 2.96 5.90 2.36
N ALA A 105 3.45 4.76 2.84
CA ALA A 105 2.63 3.59 3.07
C ALA A 105 2.31 3.52 4.56
N GLY A 106 1.06 3.75 4.93
CA GLY A 106 0.58 3.63 6.30
C GLY A 106 0.38 2.18 6.71
N GLU A 107 0.13 1.32 5.72
CA GLU A 107 -0.05 -0.11 5.96
C GLU A 107 0.45 -0.93 4.77
N PHE A 108 1.09 -2.06 5.04
CA PHE A 108 1.43 -3.09 4.05
C PHE A 108 1.56 -4.46 4.72
N SER A 109 1.59 -5.52 3.94
CA SER A 109 1.69 -6.89 4.46
C SER A 109 2.68 -7.72 3.66
N ASN A 110 3.27 -8.72 4.33
CA ASN A 110 4.06 -9.78 3.71
C ASN A 110 3.23 -10.97 3.22
N ALA A 111 1.90 -10.91 3.35
CA ALA A 111 1.03 -11.94 2.83
C ALA A 111 1.00 -11.90 1.30
N ILE A 112 1.21 -13.07 0.69
CA ILE A 112 1.15 -13.27 -0.77
C ILE A 112 -0.17 -13.92 -1.23
N ASN A 113 -0.97 -14.37 -0.29
CA ASN A 113 -2.27 -14.98 -0.49
C ASN A 113 -3.26 -14.51 0.59
N ASP A 114 -4.53 -14.80 0.39
CA ASP A 114 -5.60 -14.38 1.29
C ASP A 114 -5.97 -15.44 2.34
N CYS A 115 -4.99 -16.27 2.75
CA CYS A 115 -5.16 -17.33 3.75
C CYS A 115 -5.28 -16.85 5.20
N GLY A 116 -5.03 -15.57 5.47
CA GLY A 116 -5.16 -15.03 6.82
C GLY A 116 -6.58 -15.19 7.36
N LEU A 117 -6.71 -15.61 8.62
CA LEU A 117 -8.01 -15.79 9.26
C LEU A 117 -8.81 -14.48 9.21
N TYR A 118 -10.01 -14.54 8.65
CA TYR A 118 -10.93 -13.41 8.46
C TYR A 118 -10.47 -12.29 7.51
N VAL A 119 -9.40 -12.48 6.74
CA VAL A 119 -8.90 -11.47 5.79
C VAL A 119 -10.00 -11.03 4.80
N ASN A 120 -10.82 -11.95 4.33
CA ASN A 120 -11.95 -11.66 3.45
C ASN A 120 -13.26 -11.42 4.21
N GLY A 121 -13.26 -11.48 5.55
CA GLY A 121 -14.43 -11.40 6.39
C GLY A 121 -14.79 -12.74 7.05
N VAL A 122 -15.60 -12.68 8.10
CA VAL A 122 -15.98 -13.86 8.88
C VAL A 122 -16.80 -14.84 8.03
N GLY A 123 -16.31 -16.07 7.89
CA GLY A 123 -16.99 -17.15 7.18
C GLY A 123 -17.00 -17.04 5.65
N LEU A 124 -16.25 -16.14 5.06
CA LEU A 124 -16.26 -15.93 3.60
C LEU A 124 -15.27 -16.80 2.82
N GLY A 125 -14.42 -17.57 3.46
CA GLY A 125 -13.43 -18.40 2.78
C GLY A 125 -12.31 -17.60 2.10
N THR A 126 -11.56 -18.25 1.20
CA THR A 126 -10.40 -17.68 0.54
C THR A 126 -10.44 -17.88 -0.99
N ARG A 127 -9.87 -16.93 -1.74
CA ARG A 127 -9.66 -17.09 -3.19
C ARG A 127 -8.60 -18.16 -3.46
N TYR A 128 -7.62 -18.26 -2.58
CA TYR A 128 -6.51 -19.23 -2.69
C TYR A 128 -7.01 -20.69 -2.67
N GLU A 129 -8.01 -21.00 -1.84
CA GLU A 129 -8.64 -22.34 -1.78
C GLU A 129 -9.87 -22.46 -2.68
N GLY A 130 -10.23 -21.42 -3.42
CA GLY A 130 -11.45 -21.43 -4.26
C GLY A 130 -12.76 -21.42 -3.47
N THR A 131 -12.73 -21.06 -2.20
CA THR A 131 -13.90 -21.08 -1.28
C THR A 131 -14.52 -19.70 -1.06
N TYR A 132 -13.91 -18.64 -1.58
CA TYR A 132 -14.46 -17.28 -1.49
C TYR A 132 -15.69 -17.12 -2.41
N THR A 133 -16.57 -16.16 -2.06
CA THR A 133 -17.76 -15.84 -2.85
C THR A 133 -17.40 -15.55 -4.31
N GLY A 134 -18.12 -16.16 -5.24
CA GLY A 134 -17.86 -16.12 -6.68
C GLY A 134 -17.21 -17.40 -7.19
N THR A 135 -16.56 -17.34 -8.36
CA THR A 135 -15.90 -18.49 -8.97
C THR A 135 -14.39 -18.25 -8.98
N TRP A 136 -13.67 -19.02 -8.19
CA TRP A 136 -12.22 -18.92 -8.06
C TRP A 136 -11.59 -20.29 -8.30
N PRO A 137 -10.47 -20.37 -9.03
CA PRO A 137 -9.73 -21.62 -9.15
C PRO A 137 -9.09 -21.98 -7.80
N VAL A 138 -9.02 -23.27 -7.49
CA VAL A 138 -8.23 -23.76 -6.37
C VAL A 138 -6.74 -23.63 -6.73
N ILE A 139 -6.02 -22.82 -5.98
CA ILE A 139 -4.57 -22.60 -6.17
C ILE A 139 -3.78 -23.50 -5.22
N GLY A 140 -4.23 -23.64 -3.98
CA GLY A 140 -3.58 -24.46 -2.97
C GLY A 140 -4.41 -24.58 -1.71
N SER A 141 -3.78 -25.03 -0.61
CA SER A 141 -4.39 -25.06 0.72
C SER A 141 -3.80 -23.98 1.61
N CYS A 142 -4.65 -23.38 2.44
CA CYS A 142 -4.25 -22.38 3.44
C CYS A 142 -3.53 -22.98 4.65
N THR A 143 -3.76 -24.25 4.96
CA THR A 143 -3.19 -24.91 6.15
C THR A 143 -1.68 -24.67 6.35
N PRO A 144 -0.81 -24.75 5.32
CA PRO A 144 0.61 -24.46 5.49
C PRO A 144 0.95 -23.01 5.84
N TRP A 145 0.02 -22.07 5.61
CA TRP A 145 0.23 -20.64 5.84
C TRP A 145 -0.20 -20.18 7.23
N GLU A 146 -1.03 -20.97 7.92
CA GLU A 146 -1.65 -20.57 9.20
C GLU A 146 -0.70 -20.65 10.38
N ASP A 147 0.35 -21.48 10.31
CA ASP A 147 1.31 -21.67 11.39
C ASP A 147 2.76 -21.50 10.92
N TYR A 148 3.32 -20.32 11.14
CA TYR A 148 4.71 -20.00 10.76
C TYR A 148 5.75 -20.86 11.48
N THR A 149 5.40 -21.50 12.59
CA THR A 149 6.34 -22.37 13.33
C THR A 149 6.69 -23.63 12.55
N THR A 150 5.79 -24.06 11.66
CA THR A 150 5.97 -25.21 10.78
C THR A 150 6.77 -24.89 9.51
N TRP A 151 7.01 -23.61 9.23
CA TRP A 151 7.69 -23.18 8.02
C TRP A 151 9.16 -23.61 8.02
N ASN A 152 9.62 -24.14 6.90
CA ASN A 152 11.03 -24.44 6.71
C ASN A 152 11.86 -23.15 6.61
N GLN A 153 13.19 -23.29 6.72
CA GLN A 153 14.10 -22.14 6.71
C GLN A 153 14.01 -21.35 5.40
N SER A 154 13.88 -22.01 4.26
CA SER A 154 13.77 -21.34 2.95
C SER A 154 12.55 -20.44 2.86
N LEU A 155 11.39 -20.88 3.37
CA LEU A 155 10.17 -20.04 3.40
C LEU A 155 10.34 -18.84 4.34
N LYS A 156 10.94 -19.05 5.52
CA LYS A 156 11.24 -17.96 6.47
C LYS A 156 12.19 -16.93 5.88
N ASP A 157 13.24 -17.38 5.19
CA ASP A 157 14.22 -16.49 4.54
C ASP A 157 13.57 -15.71 3.38
N SER A 158 12.73 -16.35 2.57
CA SER A 158 12.01 -15.69 1.48
C SER A 158 11.01 -14.67 2.00
N THR A 159 10.28 -14.97 3.08
CA THR A 159 9.36 -14.03 3.72
C THR A 159 10.13 -12.80 4.25
N LYS A 160 11.29 -13.00 4.85
CA LYS A 160 12.16 -11.91 5.27
C LYS A 160 12.63 -11.05 4.08
N GLN A 161 13.01 -11.69 2.96
CA GLN A 161 13.42 -10.97 1.76
C GLN A 161 12.26 -10.17 1.16
N LEU A 162 11.05 -10.73 1.12
CA LEU A 162 9.86 -10.02 0.68
C LEU A 162 9.58 -8.78 1.56
N ALA A 163 9.73 -8.91 2.89
CA ALA A 163 9.59 -7.78 3.81
C ALA A 163 10.60 -6.67 3.50
N LEU A 164 11.86 -7.02 3.29
CA LEU A 164 12.91 -6.05 2.97
C LEU A 164 12.66 -5.37 1.61
N ALA A 165 12.22 -6.13 0.60
CA ALA A 165 11.84 -5.59 -0.69
C ALA A 165 10.64 -4.66 -0.60
N SER A 166 9.63 -5.01 0.20
CA SER A 166 8.48 -4.15 0.48
C SER A 166 8.90 -2.82 1.10
N MET A 167 9.73 -2.86 2.13
CA MET A 167 10.24 -1.65 2.79
C MET A 167 11.08 -0.79 1.84
N ASP A 168 11.86 -1.41 0.95
CA ASP A 168 12.68 -0.70 -0.03
C ASP A 168 11.81 -0.05 -1.12
N ALA A 169 10.82 -0.79 -1.65
CA ALA A 169 9.88 -0.30 -2.64
C ALA A 169 9.02 0.87 -2.13
N LEU A 170 8.60 0.79 -0.88
CA LEU A 170 7.78 1.80 -0.22
C LEU A 170 8.61 2.94 0.40
N GLN A 171 9.92 2.89 0.24
CA GLN A 171 10.88 3.86 0.79
C GLN A 171 10.74 4.05 2.31
N VAL A 172 10.24 3.03 3.00
CA VAL A 172 10.19 3.02 4.46
C VAL A 172 11.62 3.02 4.98
N ARG A 173 12.05 4.16 5.51
CA ARG A 173 13.34 4.29 6.20
C ARG A 173 13.09 4.22 7.71
N PRO A 174 13.13 3.03 8.32
CA PRO A 174 13.04 2.98 9.76
C PRO A 174 14.28 3.67 10.34
N PHE A 175 14.09 4.60 11.25
CA PHE A 175 15.13 5.26 12.02
C PHE A 175 16.06 4.26 12.75
N LEU A 176 15.67 2.99 12.81
CA LEU A 176 16.36 1.90 13.53
C LEU A 176 17.18 0.94 12.65
N LEU A 177 17.14 1.05 11.31
CA LEU A 177 17.84 0.11 10.43
C LEU A 177 19.19 0.61 9.89
N ILE A 178 19.87 1.47 10.63
CA ILE A 178 21.25 1.93 10.30
C ILE A 178 22.25 0.76 10.18
N HIS A 179 21.91 -0.44 10.64
CA HIS A 179 22.79 -1.61 10.64
C HIS A 179 22.36 -2.79 9.76
N MET A 180 21.20 -2.73 9.10
CA MET A 180 20.85 -3.76 8.12
C MET A 180 21.47 -3.40 6.77
N LYS A 181 22.45 -4.18 6.33
CA LYS A 181 22.92 -4.12 4.95
C LYS A 181 21.71 -4.29 4.04
N ARG A 182 21.47 -3.34 3.14
CA ARG A 182 20.47 -3.48 2.07
C ARG A 182 20.82 -4.74 1.28
N HIS A 183 19.97 -5.75 1.37
CA HIS A 183 20.13 -7.00 0.61
C HIS A 183 19.22 -7.07 -0.62
N VAL A 184 18.27 -6.16 -0.72
CA VAL A 184 17.40 -6.04 -1.88
C VAL A 184 17.40 -4.56 -2.28
N ASN A 185 17.93 -4.24 -3.44
CA ASN A 185 17.79 -2.92 -4.04
C ASN A 185 16.69 -3.04 -5.09
N CYS A 186 15.55 -2.38 -4.87
CA CYS A 186 14.63 -2.16 -5.96
C CYS A 186 15.36 -1.32 -7.02
N PRO A 187 15.46 -1.77 -8.28
CA PRO A 187 15.95 -0.90 -9.34
C PRO A 187 15.00 0.29 -9.45
N LEU A 188 15.55 1.48 -9.28
CA LEU A 188 14.84 2.76 -9.44
C LEU A 188 14.80 3.14 -10.91
#